data_23672d7abee564b9eab63eccba41e14d
#
_entry.id   23672d7abee564b9eab63eccba41e14d
#
_cell.length_a   1.000
_cell.length_b   1.000
_cell.length_c   1.000
_cell.angle_alpha   90.00
_cell.angle_beta   90.00
_cell.angle_gamma   90.00
#
_symmetry.space_group_name_H-M   'P 1'
#
loop_
_entity.id
_entity.type
_entity.pdbx_description
1 polymer ?
#
loop_
_entity_poly.entity_id
_entity_poly.type
_entity_poly.pdbx_seq_one_letter_code
_entity_poly.pdbx_strand_id
1 'polypeptide(L)'
;MSPTIQFFLAAAVFMLIHISVMAVCARAFGITVRSISYGVGPTLLTRGTIHVKLFPVAGNVVLKDTREETLYDDDPCLDAYNFQPLWKQVLLPLSGVAALLALSLGIMGTPGWHSFIAAFGQIIDGALAPLSVAQQLLGEGETFARTHGFALVFALFALKLCAFNLLPFAGLNGGQALLAIARAGRPFAAWEATLAKWMLLPGLAMMLAWAAALAVYCWRALGL
;
A
#
# COMPACT_ATOMS: atom_id res chain seq x y z
N MET A 1 9.56 -19.92 14.01
CA MET A 1 8.86 -18.65 14.30
C MET A 1 7.37 -18.88 14.07
N SER A 2 6.47 -18.35 14.92
CA SER A 2 5.04 -18.55 14.71
C SER A 2 4.56 -17.83 13.46
N PRO A 3 3.51 -18.30 12.74
CA PRO A 3 2.95 -17.64 11.57
C PRO A 3 2.56 -16.20 11.84
N THR A 4 1.94 -15.93 12.99
CA THR A 4 1.52 -14.58 13.38
C THR A 4 2.70 -13.60 13.44
N ILE A 5 3.82 -14.02 14.04
CA ILE A 5 5.04 -13.19 14.10
C ILE A 5 5.61 -12.98 12.70
N GLN A 6 5.60 -14.02 11.84
CA GLN A 6 6.07 -13.91 10.46
C GLN A 6 5.25 -12.89 9.66
N PHE A 7 3.92 -12.94 9.74
CA PHE A 7 3.05 -11.99 9.04
C PHE A 7 3.20 -10.56 9.56
N PHE A 8 3.30 -10.39 10.89
CA PHE A 8 3.51 -9.07 11.47
C PHE A 8 4.85 -8.45 11.01
N LEU A 9 5.93 -9.22 11.06
CA LEU A 9 7.23 -8.79 10.57
C LEU A 9 7.21 -8.54 9.06
N ALA A 10 6.52 -9.40 8.28
CA ALA A 10 6.39 -9.20 6.84
C ALA A 10 5.66 -7.89 6.52
N ALA A 11 4.58 -7.56 7.25
CA ALA A 11 3.88 -6.29 7.10
C ALA A 11 4.79 -5.10 7.47
N ALA A 12 5.51 -5.18 8.57
CA ALA A 12 6.44 -4.12 9.00
C ALA A 12 7.56 -3.89 7.97
N VAL A 13 8.20 -4.96 7.47
CA VAL A 13 9.26 -4.88 6.45
C VAL A 13 8.69 -4.37 5.12
N PHE A 14 7.50 -4.83 4.71
CA PHE A 14 6.81 -4.34 3.52
C PHE A 14 6.63 -2.81 3.60
N MET A 15 6.04 -2.32 4.69
CA MET A 15 5.79 -0.88 4.86
C MET A 15 7.07 -0.08 4.92
N LEU A 16 8.10 -0.59 5.60
CA LEU A 16 9.41 0.07 5.67
C LEU A 16 10.01 0.26 4.27
N ILE A 17 10.07 -0.80 3.46
CA ILE A 17 10.61 -0.74 2.11
C ILE A 17 9.74 0.16 1.22
N HIS A 18 8.42 -0.04 1.24
CA HIS A 18 7.46 0.71 0.42
C HIS A 18 7.61 2.23 0.61
N ILE A 19 7.52 2.68 1.85
CA ILE A 19 7.58 4.10 2.21
C ILE A 19 8.97 4.69 1.96
N SER A 20 10.04 3.93 2.29
CA SER A 20 11.42 4.37 2.05
C SER A 20 11.69 4.58 0.56
N VAL A 21 11.29 3.64 -0.29
CA VAL A 21 11.46 3.76 -1.74
C VAL A 21 10.66 4.95 -2.28
N MET A 22 9.40 5.12 -1.87
CA MET A 22 8.61 6.29 -2.29
C MET A 22 9.26 7.61 -1.88
N ALA A 23 9.75 7.72 -0.64
CA ALA A 23 10.41 8.92 -0.14
C ALA A 23 11.73 9.22 -0.89
N VAL A 24 12.52 8.19 -1.19
CA VAL A 24 13.76 8.32 -1.99
C VAL A 24 13.43 8.74 -3.42
N CYS A 25 12.44 8.11 -4.06
CA CYS A 25 12.01 8.47 -5.41
C CYS A 25 11.44 9.90 -5.46
N ALA A 26 10.65 10.32 -4.46
CA ALA A 26 10.15 11.70 -4.39
C ALA A 26 11.30 12.71 -4.39
N ARG A 27 12.29 12.49 -3.53
CA ARG A 27 13.49 13.35 -3.48
C ARG A 27 14.29 13.33 -4.78
N ALA A 28 14.47 12.14 -5.38
CA ALA A 28 15.18 12.00 -6.66
C ALA A 28 14.44 12.70 -7.81
N PHE A 29 13.11 12.81 -7.74
CA PHE A 29 12.29 13.54 -8.70
C PHE A 29 12.26 15.06 -8.44
N GLY A 30 12.90 15.53 -7.37
CA GLY A 30 12.90 16.95 -6.98
C GLY A 30 11.60 17.38 -6.30
N ILE A 31 10.86 16.44 -5.70
CA ILE A 31 9.61 16.71 -5.00
C ILE A 31 9.89 16.86 -3.51
N THR A 32 9.41 17.95 -2.92
CA THR A 32 9.56 18.17 -1.49
C THR A 32 8.68 17.20 -0.68
N VAL A 33 9.34 16.48 0.23
CA VAL A 33 8.68 15.57 1.19
C VAL A 33 8.43 16.33 2.49
N ARG A 34 7.17 16.56 2.84
CA ARG A 34 6.73 17.25 4.06
C ARG A 34 6.85 16.35 5.30
N SER A 35 6.37 15.11 5.19
CA SER A 35 6.54 14.15 6.27
C SER A 35 6.57 12.70 5.78
N ILE A 36 7.20 11.85 6.57
CA ILE A 36 7.27 10.39 6.35
C ILE A 36 6.80 9.75 7.64
N SER A 37 5.73 8.97 7.59
CA SER A 37 5.21 8.27 8.76
C SER A 37 5.31 6.77 8.57
N TYR A 38 6.03 6.10 9.46
CA TYR A 38 6.08 4.65 9.57
C TYR A 38 5.15 4.20 10.70
N GLY A 39 4.09 3.49 10.34
CA GLY A 39 3.10 2.98 11.28
C GLY A 39 1.87 3.88 11.46
N VAL A 40 0.98 3.42 12.33
CA VAL A 40 -0.24 4.09 12.77
C VAL A 40 -0.32 4.12 14.30
N GLY A 41 -1.19 4.97 14.84
CA GLY A 41 -1.35 5.15 16.29
C GLY A 41 -0.45 6.25 16.87
N PRO A 42 -0.17 6.20 18.17
CA PRO A 42 0.65 7.21 18.86
C PRO A 42 2.07 7.27 18.27
N THR A 43 2.62 8.48 18.15
CA THR A 43 3.99 8.70 17.67
C THR A 43 4.97 8.37 18.80
N LEU A 44 5.88 7.44 18.55
CA LEU A 44 6.94 7.03 19.48
C LEU A 44 8.20 7.86 19.32
N LEU A 45 8.53 8.23 18.07
CA LEU A 45 9.74 8.97 17.75
C LEU A 45 9.47 9.95 16.61
N THR A 46 9.94 11.19 16.76
CA THR A 46 9.97 12.20 15.70
C THR A 46 11.40 12.67 15.49
N ARG A 47 11.87 12.60 14.24
CA ARG A 47 13.18 13.13 13.86
C ARG A 47 13.06 13.89 12.53
N GLY A 48 12.99 15.20 12.63
CA GLY A 48 12.72 16.07 11.48
C GLY A 48 11.38 15.73 10.83
N THR A 49 11.40 15.36 9.56
CA THR A 49 10.21 14.98 8.80
C THR A 49 9.77 13.52 9.00
N ILE A 50 10.52 12.73 9.79
CA ILE A 50 10.26 11.30 9.99
C ILE A 50 9.52 11.08 11.31
N HIS A 51 8.41 10.37 11.26
CA HIS A 51 7.59 9.97 12.39
C HIS A 51 7.47 8.45 12.44
N VAL A 52 7.89 7.87 13.56
CA VAL A 52 7.71 6.43 13.83
C VAL A 52 6.58 6.25 14.81
N LYS A 53 5.59 5.44 14.46
CA LYS A 53 4.38 5.19 15.24
C LYS A 53 4.35 3.75 15.76
N LEU A 54 3.46 3.49 16.73
CA LEU A 54 3.44 2.26 17.50
C LEU A 54 3.18 1.00 16.67
N PHE A 55 2.23 1.05 15.73
CA PHE A 55 1.85 -0.13 14.92
C PHE A 55 2.43 -0.02 13.51
N PRO A 56 3.47 -0.80 13.14
CA PRO A 56 4.19 -0.67 11.87
C PRO A 56 3.47 -1.39 10.70
N VAL A 57 2.14 -1.32 10.66
CA VAL A 57 1.31 -2.02 9.65
C VAL A 57 0.78 -1.11 8.55
N ALA A 58 0.99 0.18 8.66
CA ALA A 58 0.65 1.17 7.64
C ALA A 58 1.62 2.36 7.73
N GLY A 59 1.45 3.34 6.85
CA GLY A 59 2.25 4.56 6.86
C GLY A 59 2.00 5.38 5.61
N ASN A 60 2.60 6.56 5.54
CA ASN A 60 2.44 7.44 4.39
C ASN A 60 3.67 8.33 4.17
N VAL A 61 3.79 8.85 2.95
CA VAL A 61 4.68 9.93 2.57
C VAL A 61 3.81 11.11 2.17
N VAL A 62 3.88 12.19 2.93
CA VAL A 62 3.18 13.44 2.60
C VAL A 62 4.11 14.27 1.73
N LEU A 63 3.67 14.55 0.52
CA LEU A 63 4.38 15.35 -0.46
C LEU A 63 3.84 16.79 -0.42
N LYS A 64 4.66 17.74 -0.83
CA LYS A 64 4.19 19.10 -1.11
C LYS A 64 3.22 19.04 -2.29
N ASP A 65 1.99 19.50 -2.08
CA ASP A 65 0.94 19.57 -3.10
C ASP A 65 0.09 20.83 -2.89
N THR A 66 0.10 21.72 -3.87
CA THR A 66 -0.60 23.00 -3.77
C THR A 66 -2.13 22.88 -3.77
N ARG A 67 -2.65 21.68 -3.96
CA ARG A 67 -4.09 21.36 -3.88
C ARG A 67 -4.55 21.05 -2.46
N GLU A 68 -3.61 20.64 -1.60
CA GLU A 68 -3.87 20.18 -0.24
C GLU A 68 -3.36 21.14 0.82
N GLU A 69 -2.39 22.01 0.46
CA GLU A 69 -1.81 22.98 1.38
C GLU A 69 -1.85 24.40 0.81
N THR A 70 -2.09 25.41 1.66
CA THR A 70 -1.92 26.81 1.31
C THR A 70 -0.44 27.13 1.36
N LEU A 71 0.13 27.53 0.22
CA LEU A 71 1.53 27.97 0.15
C LEU A 71 1.63 29.44 0.60
N TYR A 72 2.71 29.78 1.29
CA TYR A 72 3.10 31.17 1.51
C TYR A 72 3.71 31.75 0.23
N ASP A 73 3.62 33.06 0.03
CA ASP A 73 4.04 33.73 -1.19
C ASP A 73 5.49 33.44 -1.62
N ASP A 74 6.37 33.13 -0.67
CA ASP A 74 7.79 32.83 -0.90
C ASP A 74 8.08 31.33 -1.12
N ASP A 75 7.08 30.43 -1.03
CA ASP A 75 7.30 28.98 -1.15
C ASP A 75 7.24 28.56 -2.65
N PRO A 76 8.36 28.09 -3.25
CA PRO A 76 8.38 27.77 -4.68
C PRO A 76 7.41 26.63 -5.01
N CYS A 77 6.60 26.78 -6.08
CA CYS A 77 5.65 25.77 -6.51
C CYS A 77 6.28 24.62 -7.33
N LEU A 78 7.47 24.86 -7.91
CA LEU A 78 8.10 23.94 -8.88
C LEU A 78 8.48 22.58 -8.29
N ASP A 79 8.68 22.49 -6.99
CA ASP A 79 8.98 21.27 -6.24
C ASP A 79 7.74 20.57 -5.69
N ALA A 80 6.54 21.07 -5.99
CA ALA A 80 5.30 20.43 -5.61
C ALA A 80 4.94 19.29 -6.57
N TYR A 81 4.34 18.21 -6.01
CA TYR A 81 3.98 17.00 -6.76
C TYR A 81 3.07 17.26 -7.95
N ASN A 82 2.07 18.11 -7.77
CA ASN A 82 1.11 18.45 -8.82
C ASN A 82 1.68 19.30 -9.96
N PHE A 83 2.86 19.93 -9.78
CA PHE A 83 3.58 20.66 -10.83
C PHE A 83 4.58 19.77 -11.59
N GLN A 84 4.78 18.52 -11.16
CA GLN A 84 5.69 17.61 -11.84
C GLN A 84 5.12 17.11 -13.16
N PRO A 85 5.98 16.72 -14.14
CA PRO A 85 5.53 16.04 -15.34
C PRO A 85 4.71 14.79 -15.03
N LEU A 86 3.72 14.47 -15.88
CA LEU A 86 2.79 13.36 -15.70
C LEU A 86 3.47 12.03 -15.36
N TRP A 87 4.58 11.72 -16.04
CA TRP A 87 5.31 10.48 -15.79
C TRP A 87 5.82 10.36 -14.36
N LYS A 88 6.27 11.47 -13.73
CA LYS A 88 6.66 11.47 -12.31
C LYS A 88 5.46 11.28 -11.40
N GLN A 89 4.32 11.91 -11.72
CA GLN A 89 3.08 11.76 -10.96
C GLN A 89 2.54 10.32 -11.00
N VAL A 90 2.77 9.59 -12.09
CA VAL A 90 2.37 8.18 -12.24
C VAL A 90 3.39 7.24 -11.58
N LEU A 91 4.69 7.44 -11.85
CA LEU A 91 5.73 6.53 -11.36
C LEU A 91 5.93 6.61 -9.85
N LEU A 92 5.76 7.79 -9.25
CA LEU A 92 6.03 7.96 -7.83
C LEU A 92 5.15 7.08 -6.93
N PRO A 93 3.82 7.06 -7.03
CA PRO A 93 3.00 6.16 -6.23
C PRO A 93 3.28 4.68 -6.51
N LEU A 94 3.70 4.33 -7.72
CA LEU A 94 4.01 2.96 -8.11
C LEU A 94 5.41 2.50 -7.68
N SER A 95 6.32 3.41 -7.33
CA SER A 95 7.74 3.11 -7.09
C SER A 95 7.96 2.09 -5.97
N GLY A 96 7.27 2.25 -4.83
CA GLY A 96 7.37 1.33 -3.70
C GLY A 96 6.83 -0.06 -4.03
N VAL A 97 5.71 -0.12 -4.77
CA VAL A 97 5.13 -1.39 -5.25
C VAL A 97 6.06 -2.07 -6.24
N ALA A 98 6.62 -1.34 -7.20
CA ALA A 98 7.53 -1.88 -8.21
C ALA A 98 8.80 -2.48 -7.56
N ALA A 99 9.39 -1.81 -6.58
CA ALA A 99 10.56 -2.32 -5.87
C ALA A 99 10.25 -3.61 -5.09
N LEU A 100 9.11 -3.65 -4.38
CA LEU A 100 8.68 -4.83 -3.62
C LEU A 100 8.30 -5.98 -4.54
N LEU A 101 7.64 -5.70 -5.67
CA LEU A 101 7.32 -6.70 -6.67
C LEU A 101 8.60 -7.32 -7.25
N ALA A 102 9.57 -6.49 -7.64
CA ALA A 102 10.86 -6.96 -8.16
C ALA A 102 11.62 -7.81 -7.12
N LEU A 103 11.68 -7.35 -5.85
CA LEU A 103 12.31 -8.11 -4.78
C LEU A 103 11.64 -9.46 -4.55
N SER A 104 10.32 -9.48 -4.47
CA SER A 104 9.55 -10.70 -4.20
C SER A 104 9.61 -11.70 -5.36
N LEU A 105 9.58 -11.22 -6.60
CA LEU A 105 9.79 -12.04 -7.79
C LEU A 105 11.22 -12.59 -7.86
N GLY A 106 12.21 -11.81 -7.41
CA GLY A 106 13.60 -12.29 -7.29
C GLY A 106 13.74 -13.45 -6.31
N ILE A 107 12.93 -13.47 -5.23
CA ILE A 107 12.93 -14.55 -4.24
C ILE A 107 12.14 -15.77 -4.72
N MET A 108 10.96 -15.57 -5.32
CA MET A 108 10.03 -16.65 -5.66
C MET A 108 10.08 -17.10 -7.13
N GLY A 109 10.62 -16.30 -8.03
CA GLY A 109 10.67 -16.61 -9.47
C GLY A 109 9.30 -16.76 -10.11
N THR A 110 9.17 -17.70 -11.04
CA THR A 110 7.93 -17.98 -11.79
C THR A 110 6.70 -18.30 -10.91
N PRO A 111 6.80 -19.11 -9.83
CA PRO A 111 5.70 -19.31 -8.92
C PRO A 111 5.19 -18.00 -8.28
N GLY A 112 6.10 -17.06 -7.99
CA GLY A 112 5.77 -15.73 -7.50
C GLY A 112 4.93 -14.94 -8.50
N TRP A 113 5.28 -14.99 -9.79
CA TRP A 113 4.49 -14.32 -10.83
C TRP A 113 3.06 -14.87 -10.92
N HIS A 114 2.89 -16.19 -10.93
CA HIS A 114 1.56 -16.79 -10.90
C HIS A 114 0.77 -16.40 -9.67
N SER A 115 1.41 -16.40 -8.50
CA SER A 115 0.80 -15.98 -7.24
C SER A 115 0.38 -14.51 -7.25
N PHE A 116 1.18 -13.62 -7.87
CA PHE A 116 0.86 -12.20 -8.01
C PHE A 116 -0.36 -11.99 -8.90
N ILE A 117 -0.41 -12.64 -10.07
CA ILE A 117 -1.57 -12.53 -10.98
C ILE A 117 -2.84 -13.08 -10.33
N ALA A 118 -2.76 -14.25 -9.70
CA ALA A 118 -3.91 -14.85 -9.00
C ALA A 118 -4.40 -13.98 -7.83
N ALA A 119 -3.53 -13.17 -7.24
CA ALA A 119 -3.87 -12.33 -6.09
C ALA A 119 -5.01 -11.36 -6.37
N PHE A 120 -5.12 -10.80 -7.58
CA PHE A 120 -6.20 -9.87 -7.94
C PHE A 120 -7.58 -10.53 -7.78
N GLY A 121 -7.77 -11.72 -8.34
CA GLY A 121 -9.00 -12.49 -8.15
C GLY A 121 -9.22 -12.88 -6.69
N GLN A 122 -8.20 -13.44 -6.04
CA GLN A 122 -8.29 -13.87 -4.64
C GLN A 122 -8.69 -12.74 -3.68
N ILE A 123 -8.19 -11.52 -3.90
CA ILE A 123 -8.53 -10.36 -3.08
C ILE A 123 -10.00 -10.00 -3.26
N ILE A 124 -10.50 -10.01 -4.49
CA ILE A 124 -11.90 -9.69 -4.81
C ILE A 124 -12.82 -10.80 -4.27
N ASP A 125 -12.53 -12.06 -4.61
CA ASP A 125 -13.34 -13.21 -4.21
C ASP A 125 -13.39 -13.37 -2.67
N GLY A 126 -12.26 -13.14 -2.00
CA GLY A 126 -12.19 -13.14 -0.54
C GLY A 126 -13.01 -12.02 0.10
N ALA A 127 -13.02 -10.82 -0.50
CA ALA A 127 -13.84 -9.71 -0.01
C ALA A 127 -15.34 -9.96 -0.23
N LEU A 128 -15.72 -10.60 -1.34
CA LEU A 128 -17.11 -10.96 -1.63
C LEU A 128 -17.62 -12.13 -0.78
N ALA A 129 -16.72 -13.02 -0.35
CA ALA A 129 -17.05 -14.19 0.44
C ALA A 129 -16.18 -14.30 1.73
N PRO A 130 -16.31 -13.34 2.69
CA PRO A 130 -15.40 -13.22 3.84
C PRO A 130 -15.46 -14.40 4.82
N LEU A 131 -16.57 -15.13 4.86
CA LEU A 131 -16.78 -16.26 5.77
C LEU A 131 -16.45 -17.63 5.16
N SER A 132 -16.11 -17.69 3.88
CA SER A 132 -15.77 -18.92 3.15
C SER A 132 -14.44 -18.76 2.39
N VAL A 133 -14.40 -18.10 1.26
CA VAL A 133 -13.19 -17.98 0.43
C VAL A 133 -12.05 -17.28 1.18
N ALA A 134 -12.33 -16.18 1.89
CA ALA A 134 -11.28 -15.53 2.67
C ALA A 134 -10.75 -16.41 3.79
N GLN A 135 -11.61 -17.22 4.45
CA GLN A 135 -11.17 -18.15 5.50
C GLN A 135 -10.23 -19.21 4.93
N GLN A 136 -10.55 -19.77 3.76
CA GLN A 136 -9.69 -20.71 3.07
C GLN A 136 -8.33 -20.09 2.74
N LEU A 137 -8.32 -18.89 2.12
CA LEU A 137 -7.08 -18.18 1.75
C LEU A 137 -6.20 -17.86 2.97
N LEU A 138 -6.81 -17.47 4.10
CA LEU A 138 -6.10 -17.22 5.35
C LEU A 138 -5.48 -18.53 5.90
N GLY A 139 -6.21 -19.65 5.86
CA GLY A 139 -5.72 -20.97 6.26
C GLY A 139 -4.57 -21.48 5.38
N GLU A 140 -4.67 -21.30 4.06
CA GLU A 140 -3.59 -21.59 3.12
C GLU A 140 -2.34 -20.76 3.42
N GLY A 141 -2.51 -19.46 3.68
CA GLY A 141 -1.43 -18.54 4.09
C GLY A 141 -0.77 -18.98 5.40
N GLU A 142 -1.55 -19.36 6.39
CA GLU A 142 -1.01 -19.86 7.67
C GLU A 142 -0.23 -21.16 7.46
N THR A 143 -0.76 -22.11 6.68
CA THR A 143 -0.10 -23.38 6.36
C THR A 143 1.23 -23.11 5.64
N PHE A 144 1.24 -22.19 4.69
CA PHE A 144 2.47 -21.79 4.01
C PHE A 144 3.48 -21.19 4.99
N ALA A 145 3.07 -20.34 5.91
CA ALA A 145 3.95 -19.74 6.90
C ALA A 145 4.50 -20.77 7.92
N ARG A 146 3.75 -21.85 8.20
CA ARG A 146 4.22 -22.96 9.06
C ARG A 146 5.29 -23.82 8.38
N THR A 147 5.27 -23.92 7.07
CA THR A 147 6.12 -24.85 6.29
C THR A 147 7.32 -24.17 5.62
N HIS A 148 7.33 -22.82 5.54
CA HIS A 148 8.39 -22.08 4.84
C HIS A 148 9.11 -21.07 5.74
N GLY A 149 10.35 -20.74 5.36
CA GLY A 149 11.14 -19.72 6.03
C GLY A 149 10.64 -18.30 5.75
N PHE A 150 11.01 -17.36 6.62
CA PHE A 150 10.54 -15.98 6.59
C PHE A 150 10.68 -15.30 5.22
N ALA A 151 11.78 -15.53 4.48
CA ALA A 151 12.00 -14.88 3.19
C ALA A 151 10.89 -15.23 2.17
N LEU A 152 10.46 -16.50 2.10
CA LEU A 152 9.38 -16.94 1.21
C LEU A 152 8.02 -16.43 1.69
N VAL A 153 7.79 -16.42 3.00
CA VAL A 153 6.55 -15.87 3.61
C VAL A 153 6.45 -14.38 3.33
N PHE A 154 7.53 -13.63 3.53
CA PHE A 154 7.60 -12.21 3.19
C PHE A 154 7.32 -11.97 1.70
N ALA A 155 7.97 -12.73 0.81
CA ALA A 155 7.80 -12.56 -0.62
C ALA A 155 6.36 -12.84 -1.07
N LEU A 156 5.75 -13.94 -0.61
CA LEU A 156 4.35 -14.24 -0.91
C LEU A 156 3.41 -13.14 -0.39
N PHE A 157 3.58 -12.73 0.86
CA PHE A 157 2.79 -11.67 1.49
C PHE A 157 2.94 -10.35 0.73
N ALA A 158 4.17 -9.98 0.37
CA ALA A 158 4.45 -8.76 -0.39
C ALA A 158 3.81 -8.78 -1.78
N LEU A 159 3.81 -9.94 -2.49
CA LEU A 159 3.13 -10.07 -3.78
C LEU A 159 1.61 -9.84 -3.66
N LYS A 160 0.97 -10.37 -2.61
CA LYS A 160 -0.46 -10.14 -2.35
C LYS A 160 -0.75 -8.67 -2.06
N LEU A 161 0.08 -8.02 -1.21
CA LEU A 161 -0.06 -6.59 -0.93
C LEU A 161 0.27 -5.70 -2.13
N CYS A 162 1.22 -6.07 -3.00
CA CYS A 162 1.48 -5.37 -4.25
C CYS A 162 0.23 -5.40 -5.16
N ALA A 163 -0.38 -6.57 -5.33
CA ALA A 163 -1.62 -6.69 -6.10
C ALA A 163 -2.75 -5.84 -5.50
N PHE A 164 -2.92 -5.86 -4.18
CA PHE A 164 -3.89 -5.01 -3.49
C PHE A 164 -3.63 -3.52 -3.75
N ASN A 165 -2.38 -3.06 -3.58
CA ASN A 165 -2.02 -1.66 -3.81
C ASN A 165 -2.16 -1.20 -5.26
N LEU A 166 -2.17 -2.12 -6.23
CA LEU A 166 -2.39 -1.81 -7.65
C LEU A 166 -3.86 -1.77 -8.05
N LEU A 167 -4.79 -2.13 -7.16
CA LEU A 167 -6.22 -2.01 -7.44
C LEU A 167 -6.60 -0.54 -7.71
N PRO A 168 -7.60 -0.31 -8.59
CA PRO A 168 -7.99 1.03 -9.03
C PRO A 168 -8.86 1.77 -8.01
N PHE A 169 -8.45 1.76 -6.73
CA PHE A 169 -9.20 2.43 -5.67
C PHE A 169 -8.47 3.68 -5.18
N ALA A 170 -9.23 4.77 -4.95
CA ALA A 170 -8.67 5.96 -4.34
C ALA A 170 -8.09 5.64 -2.96
N GLY A 171 -6.92 6.17 -2.68
CA GLY A 171 -6.16 5.82 -1.46
C GLY A 171 -5.15 4.69 -1.66
N LEU A 172 -5.25 3.89 -2.73
CA LEU A 172 -4.24 2.92 -3.15
C LEU A 172 -3.37 3.51 -4.27
N ASN A 173 -2.16 2.98 -4.41
CA ASN A 173 -1.18 3.50 -5.38
C ASN A 173 -1.67 3.36 -6.83
N GLY A 174 -2.36 2.26 -7.17
CA GLY A 174 -2.99 2.07 -8.48
C GLY A 174 -4.05 3.13 -8.78
N GLY A 175 -4.90 3.45 -7.81
CA GLY A 175 -5.91 4.50 -7.96
C GLY A 175 -5.29 5.89 -8.10
N GLN A 176 -4.24 6.20 -7.35
CA GLN A 176 -3.51 7.47 -7.48
C GLN A 176 -2.86 7.62 -8.87
N ALA A 177 -2.22 6.56 -9.37
CA ALA A 177 -1.65 6.56 -10.71
C ALA A 177 -2.73 6.74 -11.80
N LEU A 178 -3.88 6.07 -11.67
CA LEU A 178 -5.00 6.23 -12.60
C LEU A 178 -5.59 7.63 -12.58
N LEU A 179 -5.76 8.24 -11.40
CA LEU A 179 -6.22 9.62 -11.28
C LEU A 179 -5.22 10.60 -11.92
N ALA A 180 -3.92 10.38 -11.76
CA ALA A 180 -2.89 11.18 -12.41
C ALA A 180 -2.98 11.06 -13.95
N ILE A 181 -3.16 9.84 -14.48
CA ILE A 181 -3.35 9.59 -15.91
C ILE A 181 -4.63 10.26 -16.43
N ALA A 182 -5.76 10.08 -15.72
CA ALA A 182 -7.05 10.65 -16.12
C ALA A 182 -7.00 12.20 -16.17
N ARG A 183 -6.23 12.80 -15.27
CA ARG A 183 -5.99 14.25 -15.27
C ARG A 183 -5.16 14.70 -16.46
N ALA A 184 -4.24 13.88 -16.95
CA ALA A 184 -3.35 14.16 -18.09
C ALA A 184 -2.61 15.52 -17.99
N GLY A 185 -2.13 15.87 -16.80
CA GLY A 185 -1.42 17.12 -16.54
C GLY A 185 -2.29 18.39 -16.52
N ARG A 186 -3.63 18.24 -16.59
CA ARG A 186 -4.57 19.37 -16.49
C ARG A 186 -4.69 19.88 -15.04
N PRO A 187 -5.13 21.12 -14.82
CA PRO A 187 -5.48 21.59 -13.48
C PRO A 187 -6.56 20.74 -12.83
N PHE A 188 -6.64 20.78 -11.50
CA PHE A 188 -7.67 20.08 -10.74
C PHE A 188 -9.06 20.48 -11.20
N ALA A 189 -9.92 19.50 -11.45
CA ALA A 189 -11.30 19.70 -11.85
C ALA A 189 -12.28 19.10 -10.82
N ALA A 190 -13.46 19.70 -10.69
CA ALA A 190 -14.45 19.28 -9.68
C ALA A 190 -14.88 17.80 -9.81
N TRP A 191 -14.85 17.24 -11.03
CA TRP A 191 -15.16 15.82 -11.26
C TRP A 191 -14.18 14.86 -10.57
N GLU A 192 -12.92 15.29 -10.36
CA GLU A 192 -11.88 14.44 -9.74
C GLU A 192 -12.24 14.10 -8.29
N ALA A 193 -12.73 15.07 -7.52
CA ALA A 193 -13.18 14.85 -6.15
C ALA A 193 -14.35 13.85 -6.10
N THR A 194 -15.26 13.94 -7.07
CA THR A 194 -16.40 13.01 -7.19
C THR A 194 -15.92 11.61 -7.58
N LEU A 195 -15.04 11.51 -8.58
CA LEU A 195 -14.47 10.22 -9.00
C LEU A 195 -13.67 9.58 -7.86
N ALA A 196 -12.83 10.33 -7.16
CA ALA A 196 -12.06 9.84 -6.02
C ALA A 196 -12.97 9.28 -4.91
N LYS A 197 -14.10 9.94 -4.61
CA LYS A 197 -15.10 9.42 -3.66
C LYS A 197 -15.69 8.09 -4.12
N TRP A 198 -16.09 7.97 -5.39
CA TRP A 198 -16.63 6.73 -5.93
C TRP A 198 -15.59 5.60 -5.98
N MET A 199 -14.33 5.92 -6.22
CA MET A 199 -13.24 4.95 -6.16
C MET A 199 -12.87 4.56 -4.72
N LEU A 200 -13.12 5.42 -3.72
CA LEU A 200 -12.82 5.16 -2.32
C LEU A 200 -13.79 4.12 -1.71
N LEU A 201 -15.08 4.20 -2.03
CA LEU A 201 -16.12 3.37 -1.43
C LEU A 201 -15.86 1.85 -1.60
N PRO A 202 -15.63 1.32 -2.83
CA PRO A 202 -15.36 -0.09 -2.99
C PRO A 202 -14.05 -0.53 -2.34
N GLY A 203 -13.02 0.34 -2.34
CA GLY A 203 -11.77 0.06 -1.64
C GLY A 203 -11.97 -0.08 -0.12
N LEU A 204 -12.74 0.84 0.48
CA LEU A 204 -13.08 0.77 1.90
C LEU A 204 -13.93 -0.46 2.23
N ALA A 205 -14.93 -0.76 1.42
CA ALA A 205 -15.77 -1.95 1.60
C ALA A 205 -14.92 -3.24 1.56
N MET A 206 -14.00 -3.34 0.60
CA MET A 206 -13.08 -4.47 0.49
C MET A 206 -12.15 -4.58 1.72
N MET A 207 -11.59 -3.47 2.19
CA MET A 207 -10.76 -3.45 3.40
C MET A 207 -11.55 -3.90 4.63
N LEU A 208 -12.79 -3.43 4.80
CA LEU A 208 -13.66 -3.84 5.90
C LEU A 208 -14.03 -5.32 5.82
N ALA A 209 -14.31 -5.85 4.63
CA ALA A 209 -14.60 -7.27 4.41
C ALA A 209 -13.40 -8.15 4.81
N TRP A 210 -12.20 -7.79 4.40
CA TRP A 210 -10.98 -8.51 4.81
C TRP A 210 -10.66 -8.36 6.30
N ALA A 211 -10.88 -7.19 6.90
CA ALA A 211 -10.73 -6.99 8.34
C ALA A 211 -11.70 -7.89 9.12
N ALA A 212 -12.97 -7.96 8.68
CA ALA A 212 -13.97 -8.85 9.28
C ALA A 212 -13.58 -10.33 9.10
N ALA A 213 -13.11 -10.72 7.90
CA ALA A 213 -12.64 -12.08 7.64
C ALA A 213 -11.48 -12.46 8.57
N LEU A 214 -10.51 -11.58 8.74
CA LEU A 214 -9.37 -11.80 9.63
C LEU A 214 -9.82 -11.91 11.10
N ALA A 215 -10.73 -11.03 11.55
CA ALA A 215 -11.27 -11.09 12.89
C ALA A 215 -11.97 -12.42 13.18
N VAL A 216 -12.80 -12.91 12.24
CA VAL A 216 -13.46 -14.22 12.34
C VAL A 216 -12.44 -15.37 12.33
N TYR A 217 -11.41 -15.28 11.49
CA TYR A 217 -10.34 -16.28 11.44
C TYR A 217 -9.61 -16.39 12.78
N CYS A 218 -9.19 -15.25 13.34
CA CYS A 218 -8.52 -15.20 14.64
C CYS A 218 -9.44 -15.69 15.78
N TRP A 219 -10.71 -15.30 15.76
CA TRP A 219 -11.70 -15.75 16.74
C TRP A 219 -11.81 -17.27 16.77
N ARG A 220 -11.99 -17.91 15.61
CA ARG A 220 -12.05 -19.36 15.46
C ARG A 220 -10.76 -20.05 15.91
N ALA A 221 -9.61 -19.44 15.62
CA ALA A 221 -8.31 -19.99 16.02
C ALA A 221 -8.10 -19.96 17.54
N LEU A 222 -8.77 -19.03 18.27
CA LEU A 222 -8.75 -18.97 19.74
C LEU A 222 -9.71 -19.94 20.41
N GLY A 223 -10.56 -20.62 19.64
CA GLY A 223 -11.55 -21.59 20.18
C GLY A 223 -12.73 -20.94 20.89
N LEU A 224 -13.01 -19.65 20.60
CA LEU A 224 -14.10 -18.86 21.20
C LEU A 224 -15.34 -18.83 20.31
#